data_ffc42f628deeffeaf6443ae15e1c5bdb
#
_entry.id   ffc42f628deeffeaf6443ae15e1c5bdb
#
_cell.length_a   1.000
_cell.length_b   1.000
_cell.length_c   1.000
_cell.angle_alpha   90.00
_cell.angle_beta   90.00
_cell.angle_gamma   90.00
#
_symmetry.space_group_name_H-M   'P 1'
#
loop_
_entity.id
_entity.type
_entity.pdbx_description
1 polymer ?
#
loop_
_entity_poly.entity_id
_entity_poly.type
_entity_poly.pdbx_seq_one_letter_code
_entity_poly.pdbx_strand_id
1 'polypeptide(L)'
;SEYGGKLFFKSVDLSDCENVRQNVFKDYCGNKIRIDGYVNNAAVAYDDIVTNLNLERLKAMYNVNVFTPMMMTKNVIRNMILHHTKGVIIHISSISVHTGYKGLAMYASSKGALEAFSKDTAREWGPMGIRSNVVVPGFMATAMSSTLTDDQRNKIYARTSLKAATSIRSVAETVAFLLSEKAESITGQNIHVDNGTI
;
A
#
# COMPACT_ATOMS: atom_id res chain seq x y z
N SER A 1 19.57 -10.19 -12.10
CA SER A 1 19.04 -9.01 -11.40
C SER A 1 20.09 -8.50 -10.42
N GLU A 2 20.16 -7.21 -10.23
CA GLU A 2 21.03 -6.52 -9.27
C GLU A 2 20.91 -7.07 -7.83
N TYR A 3 19.83 -7.81 -7.54
CA TYR A 3 19.47 -8.37 -6.22
C TYR A 3 19.62 -9.90 -6.12
N GLY A 4 20.25 -10.55 -7.09
CA GLY A 4 20.60 -11.98 -7.02
C GLY A 4 19.44 -12.98 -6.93
N GLY A 5 18.20 -12.51 -6.96
CA GLY A 5 17.00 -13.33 -6.81
C GLY A 5 16.31 -13.70 -8.14
N LYS A 6 15.41 -14.66 -8.07
CA LYS A 6 14.50 -14.99 -9.19
C LYS A 6 13.28 -14.06 -9.14
N LEU A 7 13.00 -13.38 -10.26
CA LEU A 7 11.81 -12.55 -10.43
C LEU A 7 10.77 -13.35 -11.24
N PHE A 8 9.57 -13.45 -10.70
CA PHE A 8 8.42 -14.02 -11.38
C PHE A 8 7.36 -12.93 -11.59
N PHE A 9 6.73 -12.92 -12.73
CA PHE A 9 5.68 -11.96 -13.06
C PHE A 9 4.36 -12.70 -13.36
N LYS A 10 3.28 -12.21 -12.75
CA LYS A 10 1.90 -12.64 -13.03
C LYS A 10 1.02 -11.40 -13.21
N SER A 11 0.42 -11.26 -14.38
CA SER A 11 -0.60 -10.22 -14.61
C SER A 11 -1.93 -10.68 -14.03
N VAL A 12 -2.55 -9.84 -13.22
CA VAL A 12 -3.86 -10.10 -12.58
C VAL A 12 -4.65 -8.81 -12.55
N ASP A 13 -5.93 -8.88 -12.92
CA ASP A 13 -6.87 -7.77 -12.73
C ASP A 13 -7.29 -7.69 -11.24
N LEU A 14 -6.94 -6.59 -10.59
CA LEU A 14 -7.24 -6.34 -9.19
C LEU A 14 -8.61 -5.71 -8.97
N SER A 15 -9.38 -5.41 -10.00
CA SER A 15 -10.74 -4.87 -9.89
C SER A 15 -11.76 -5.94 -9.47
N ASP A 16 -11.45 -7.22 -9.70
CA ASP A 16 -12.25 -8.38 -9.31
C ASP A 16 -11.56 -9.13 -8.14
N CYS A 17 -11.95 -8.78 -6.92
CA CYS A 17 -11.36 -9.34 -5.71
C CYS A 17 -11.60 -10.85 -5.53
N GLU A 18 -12.66 -11.41 -6.13
CA GLU A 18 -12.93 -12.86 -6.09
C GLU A 18 -11.96 -13.60 -7.03
N ASN A 19 -11.73 -13.09 -8.22
CA ASN A 19 -10.83 -13.67 -9.20
C ASN A 19 -9.35 -13.60 -8.77
N VAL A 20 -8.98 -12.58 -8.00
CA VAL A 20 -7.63 -12.46 -7.44
C VAL A 20 -7.28 -13.66 -6.56
N ARG A 21 -8.21 -14.14 -5.72
CA ARG A 21 -7.99 -15.36 -4.94
C ARG A 21 -7.70 -16.57 -5.83
N GLN A 22 -8.49 -16.76 -6.89
CA GLN A 22 -8.28 -17.87 -7.82
C GLN A 22 -6.91 -17.74 -8.50
N ASN A 23 -6.66 -16.64 -9.17
CA ASN A 23 -5.48 -16.43 -10.01
C ASN A 23 -4.16 -16.39 -9.25
N VAL A 24 -4.13 -15.85 -8.03
CA VAL A 24 -2.90 -15.72 -7.25
C VAL A 24 -2.70 -16.91 -6.33
N PHE A 25 -3.69 -17.22 -5.49
CA PHE A 25 -3.48 -18.19 -4.41
C PHE A 25 -3.80 -19.64 -4.80
N LYS A 26 -4.74 -19.90 -5.72
CA LYS A 26 -5.02 -21.26 -6.16
C LYS A 26 -4.16 -21.67 -7.35
N ASP A 27 -4.08 -20.82 -8.37
CA ASP A 27 -3.46 -21.19 -9.65
C ASP A 27 -1.95 -20.91 -9.67
N TYR A 28 -1.46 -19.89 -8.94
CA TYR A 28 -0.06 -19.50 -8.95
C TYR A 28 0.70 -19.95 -7.69
N CYS A 29 0.32 -19.46 -6.51
CA CYS A 29 1.02 -19.83 -5.27
C CYS A 29 0.67 -21.25 -4.81
N GLY A 30 -0.59 -21.62 -4.87
CA GLY A 30 -1.09 -22.83 -4.23
C GLY A 30 -0.68 -22.86 -2.75
N ASN A 31 -0.67 -24.06 -2.18
CA ASN A 31 -0.13 -24.30 -0.84
C ASN A 31 1.38 -24.62 -0.87
N LYS A 32 2.04 -24.53 -2.04
CA LYS A 32 3.44 -24.97 -2.23
C LYS A 32 4.46 -23.85 -2.07
N ILE A 33 4.05 -22.59 -2.29
CA ILE A 33 4.95 -21.43 -2.21
C ILE A 33 4.73 -20.76 -0.86
N ARG A 34 5.78 -20.73 -0.03
CA ARG A 34 5.81 -19.98 1.22
C ARG A 34 5.90 -18.49 0.95
N ILE A 35 5.08 -17.71 1.62
CA ILE A 35 5.09 -16.25 1.56
C ILE A 35 5.69 -15.73 2.87
N ASP A 36 6.83 -15.03 2.79
CA ASP A 36 7.49 -14.40 3.93
C ASP A 36 7.16 -12.91 4.05
N GLY A 37 6.83 -12.25 2.93
CA GLY A 37 6.46 -10.85 2.90
C GLY A 37 5.40 -10.56 1.84
N TYR A 38 4.54 -9.58 2.13
CA TYR A 38 3.54 -9.08 1.19
C TYR A 38 3.54 -7.56 1.19
N VAL A 39 3.65 -6.97 0.01
CA VAL A 39 3.55 -5.52 -0.18
C VAL A 39 2.32 -5.19 -1.03
N ASN A 40 1.34 -4.55 -0.43
CA ASN A 40 0.19 -4.01 -1.13
C ASN A 40 0.51 -2.60 -1.62
N ASN A 41 0.91 -2.49 -2.89
CA ASN A 41 1.32 -1.24 -3.52
C ASN A 41 0.34 -0.75 -4.60
N ALA A 42 -0.32 -1.67 -5.31
CA ALA A 42 -1.21 -1.32 -6.42
C ALA A 42 -2.38 -0.45 -5.95
N ALA A 43 -2.67 0.61 -6.69
CA ALA A 43 -3.79 1.49 -6.42
C ALA A 43 -4.21 2.26 -7.68
N VAL A 44 -5.45 2.73 -7.68
CA VAL A 44 -5.98 3.67 -8.65
C VAL A 44 -6.49 4.93 -7.93
N ALA A 45 -6.42 6.08 -8.60
CA ALA A 45 -6.93 7.33 -8.08
C ALA A 45 -8.36 7.59 -8.60
N TYR A 46 -9.14 8.28 -7.77
CA TYR A 46 -10.41 8.89 -8.14
C TYR A 46 -10.43 10.29 -7.55
N ASP A 47 -10.08 11.25 -8.37
CA ASP A 47 -9.95 12.66 -8.00
C ASP A 47 -11.20 13.40 -8.45
N ASP A 48 -11.95 13.94 -7.49
CA ASP A 48 -13.09 14.84 -7.71
C ASP A 48 -13.48 15.50 -6.38
N ILE A 49 -14.29 16.56 -6.45
CA ILE A 49 -14.91 17.14 -5.25
C ILE A 49 -16.09 16.26 -4.79
N VAL A 50 -16.38 16.28 -3.48
CA VAL A 50 -17.37 15.38 -2.87
C VAL A 50 -18.77 15.51 -3.50
N THR A 51 -19.16 16.73 -3.91
CA THR A 51 -20.46 16.97 -4.56
C THR A 51 -20.62 16.31 -5.93
N ASN A 52 -19.50 15.94 -6.57
CA ASN A 52 -19.48 15.26 -7.87
C ASN A 52 -19.27 13.74 -7.74
N LEU A 53 -19.38 13.20 -6.52
CA LEU A 53 -19.13 11.78 -6.26
C LEU A 53 -20.02 10.91 -7.16
N ASN A 54 -19.35 10.06 -7.96
CA ASN A 54 -19.96 9.00 -8.74
C ASN A 54 -19.78 7.66 -8.04
N LEU A 55 -20.88 7.02 -7.65
CA LEU A 55 -20.86 5.80 -6.83
C LEU A 55 -20.17 4.63 -7.56
N GLU A 56 -20.35 4.49 -8.87
CA GLU A 56 -19.73 3.38 -9.62
C GLU A 56 -18.23 3.56 -9.72
N ARG A 57 -17.71 4.76 -9.95
CA ARG A 57 -16.28 5.06 -9.91
C ARG A 57 -15.70 4.83 -8.52
N LEU A 58 -16.44 5.21 -7.46
CA LEU A 58 -16.03 4.96 -6.08
C LEU A 58 -15.91 3.46 -5.80
N LYS A 59 -16.92 2.66 -6.16
CA LYS A 59 -16.88 1.19 -6.01
C LYS A 59 -15.70 0.58 -6.76
N ALA A 60 -15.46 0.98 -8.01
CA ALA A 60 -14.35 0.48 -8.81
C ALA A 60 -12.99 0.78 -8.13
N MET A 61 -12.80 1.99 -7.61
CA MET A 61 -11.60 2.34 -6.86
C MET A 61 -11.48 1.52 -5.56
N TYR A 62 -12.57 1.37 -4.80
CA TYR A 62 -12.56 0.59 -3.56
C TYR A 62 -12.30 -0.89 -3.79
N ASN A 63 -12.73 -1.46 -4.90
CA ASN A 63 -12.38 -2.83 -5.27
C ASN A 63 -10.86 -3.00 -5.34
N VAL A 64 -10.17 -2.11 -6.05
CA VAL A 64 -8.71 -2.17 -6.21
C VAL A 64 -7.97 -1.77 -4.94
N ASN A 65 -8.38 -0.65 -4.31
CA ASN A 65 -7.61 -0.03 -3.22
C ASN A 65 -7.89 -0.64 -1.84
N VAL A 66 -9.06 -1.26 -1.64
CA VAL A 66 -9.52 -1.72 -0.31
C VAL A 66 -9.87 -3.20 -0.30
N PHE A 67 -10.85 -3.62 -1.11
CA PHE A 67 -11.38 -4.99 -1.00
C PHE A 67 -10.36 -6.03 -1.45
N THR A 68 -9.70 -5.81 -2.58
CA THR A 68 -8.64 -6.72 -3.06
C THR A 68 -7.46 -6.79 -2.09
N PRO A 69 -6.88 -5.69 -1.57
CA PRO A 69 -5.88 -5.75 -0.51
C PRO A 69 -6.29 -6.54 0.74
N MET A 70 -7.52 -6.36 1.21
CA MET A 70 -8.04 -7.12 2.37
C MET A 70 -8.15 -8.62 2.06
N MET A 71 -8.66 -8.97 0.87
CA MET A 71 -8.74 -10.37 0.42
C MET A 71 -7.36 -10.99 0.18
N MET A 72 -6.40 -10.23 -0.35
CA MET A 72 -5.01 -10.65 -0.47
C MET A 72 -4.39 -10.90 0.90
N THR A 73 -4.53 -9.96 1.83
CA THR A 73 -4.02 -10.06 3.21
C THR A 73 -4.56 -11.30 3.91
N LYS A 74 -5.87 -11.56 3.83
CA LYS A 74 -6.49 -12.78 4.37
C LYS A 74 -5.81 -14.06 3.85
N ASN A 75 -5.54 -14.14 2.55
CA ASN A 75 -4.95 -15.33 1.96
C ASN A 75 -3.45 -15.43 2.24
N VAL A 76 -2.73 -14.30 2.31
CA VAL A 76 -1.32 -14.23 2.74
C VAL A 76 -1.17 -14.74 4.17
N ILE A 77 -2.00 -14.26 5.11
CA ILE A 77 -1.97 -14.71 6.51
C ILE A 77 -2.23 -16.22 6.60
N ARG A 78 -3.22 -16.74 5.86
CA ARG A 78 -3.48 -18.19 5.82
C ARG A 78 -2.28 -18.99 5.30
N ASN A 79 -1.57 -18.48 4.30
CA ASN A 79 -0.35 -19.11 3.81
C ASN A 79 0.76 -19.04 4.86
N MET A 80 0.96 -17.90 5.52
CA MET A 80 1.95 -17.73 6.59
C MET A 80 1.69 -18.70 7.75
N ILE A 81 0.43 -18.88 8.16
CA ILE A 81 0.03 -19.84 9.20
C ILE A 81 0.34 -21.27 8.76
N LEU A 82 -0.04 -21.64 7.53
CA LEU A 82 0.18 -22.98 6.97
C LEU A 82 1.66 -23.37 6.96
N HIS A 83 2.54 -22.39 6.66
CA HIS A 83 3.98 -22.60 6.57
C HIS A 83 4.73 -22.24 7.86
N HIS A 84 4.04 -21.91 8.95
CA HIS A 84 4.63 -21.47 10.23
C HIS A 84 5.60 -20.30 10.06
N THR A 85 5.26 -19.34 9.19
CA THR A 85 6.12 -18.20 8.83
C THR A 85 5.78 -17.00 9.71
N LYS A 86 6.81 -16.42 10.34
CA LYS A 86 6.73 -15.09 10.97
C LYS A 86 6.85 -14.04 9.86
N GLY A 87 5.72 -13.72 9.22
CA GLY A 87 5.71 -12.92 8.00
C GLY A 87 5.54 -11.42 8.23
N VAL A 88 5.66 -10.66 7.15
CA VAL A 88 5.51 -9.21 7.17
C VAL A 88 4.53 -8.74 6.09
N ILE A 89 3.60 -7.87 6.48
CA ILE A 89 2.63 -7.24 5.59
C ILE A 89 2.88 -5.74 5.57
N ILE A 90 3.01 -5.15 4.39
CA ILE A 90 3.19 -3.71 4.21
C ILE A 90 2.10 -3.19 3.27
N HIS A 91 1.37 -2.17 3.72
CA HIS A 91 0.44 -1.43 2.87
C HIS A 91 1.02 -0.07 2.51
N ILE A 92 0.85 0.35 1.24
CA ILE A 92 1.23 1.69 0.81
C ILE A 92 0.00 2.60 0.88
N SER A 93 0.02 3.52 1.84
CA SER A 93 -0.98 4.57 2.00
C SER A 93 -0.63 5.82 1.19
N SER A 94 -0.98 6.98 1.67
CA SER A 94 -0.71 8.28 1.06
C SER A 94 -0.78 9.39 2.10
N ILE A 95 0.05 10.40 1.94
CA ILE A 95 -0.01 11.64 2.73
C ILE A 95 -1.38 12.33 2.63
N SER A 96 -2.16 12.07 1.58
CA SER A 96 -3.51 12.62 1.43
C SER A 96 -4.48 12.24 2.54
N VAL A 97 -4.22 11.15 3.27
CA VAL A 97 -5.00 10.74 4.45
C VAL A 97 -4.85 11.77 5.58
N HIS A 98 -3.68 12.39 5.68
CA HIS A 98 -3.28 13.21 6.84
C HIS A 98 -3.32 14.72 6.57
N THR A 99 -3.40 15.14 5.30
CA THR A 99 -3.27 16.57 4.91
C THR A 99 -4.53 17.22 4.39
N GLY A 100 -5.55 16.46 3.99
CA GLY A 100 -6.83 17.02 3.52
C GLY A 100 -6.73 17.80 2.21
N TYR A 101 -6.18 17.23 1.16
CA TYR A 101 -6.14 17.89 -0.16
C TYR A 101 -7.52 17.94 -0.83
N LYS A 102 -7.87 19.13 -1.37
CA LYS A 102 -9.09 19.31 -2.17
C LYS A 102 -9.11 18.35 -3.37
N GLY A 103 -10.24 17.66 -3.55
CA GLY A 103 -10.43 16.72 -4.67
C GLY A 103 -9.95 15.29 -4.38
N LEU A 104 -9.32 15.02 -3.25
CA LEU A 104 -8.79 13.69 -2.91
C LEU A 104 -9.61 12.94 -1.86
N ALA A 105 -10.80 13.42 -1.47
CA ALA A 105 -11.57 12.83 -0.37
C ALA A 105 -11.84 11.32 -0.57
N MET A 106 -12.26 10.91 -1.77
CA MET A 106 -12.53 9.51 -2.09
C MET A 106 -11.27 8.65 -2.07
N TYR A 107 -10.20 9.15 -2.67
CA TYR A 107 -8.90 8.44 -2.67
C TYR A 107 -8.32 8.34 -1.25
N ALA A 108 -8.29 9.44 -0.52
CA ALA A 108 -7.79 9.49 0.86
C ALA A 108 -8.56 8.52 1.76
N SER A 109 -9.91 8.47 1.64
CA SER A 109 -10.72 7.53 2.42
C SER A 109 -10.35 6.06 2.13
N SER A 110 -10.06 5.70 0.86
CA SER A 110 -9.63 4.35 0.50
C SER A 110 -8.26 3.99 1.10
N LYS A 111 -7.34 4.97 1.17
CA LYS A 111 -6.01 4.77 1.77
C LYS A 111 -6.09 4.74 3.31
N GLY A 112 -6.91 5.58 3.92
CA GLY A 112 -7.17 5.55 5.38
C GLY A 112 -7.79 4.24 5.86
N ALA A 113 -8.63 3.61 5.03
CA ALA A 113 -9.16 2.28 5.33
C ALA A 113 -8.06 1.23 5.52
N LEU A 114 -6.99 1.29 4.71
CA LEU A 114 -5.85 0.37 4.85
C LEU A 114 -5.01 0.65 6.10
N GLU A 115 -4.92 1.90 6.56
CA GLU A 115 -4.20 2.25 7.79
C GLU A 115 -4.89 1.67 9.03
N ALA A 116 -6.22 1.82 9.12
CA ALA A 116 -7.00 1.20 10.18
C ALA A 116 -6.89 -0.34 10.11
N PHE A 117 -7.12 -0.92 8.93
CA PHE A 117 -7.04 -2.36 8.70
C PHE A 117 -5.69 -2.96 9.08
N SER A 118 -4.58 -2.29 8.74
CA SER A 118 -3.22 -2.73 9.08
C SER A 118 -2.98 -2.76 10.58
N LYS A 119 -3.50 -1.76 11.31
CA LYS A 119 -3.35 -1.66 12.75
C LYS A 119 -4.04 -2.82 13.48
N ASP A 120 -5.25 -3.14 13.08
CA ASP A 120 -6.00 -4.26 13.67
C ASP A 120 -5.39 -5.61 13.26
N THR A 121 -4.98 -5.76 11.99
CA THR A 121 -4.24 -6.94 11.52
C THR A 121 -2.98 -7.20 12.36
N ALA A 122 -2.23 -6.15 12.71
CA ALA A 122 -1.05 -6.27 13.58
C ALA A 122 -1.41 -6.80 14.97
N ARG A 123 -2.54 -6.38 15.54
CA ARG A 123 -3.04 -6.83 16.85
C ARG A 123 -3.52 -8.27 16.82
N GLU A 124 -4.27 -8.65 15.79
CA GLU A 124 -4.83 -9.98 15.64
C GLU A 124 -3.74 -11.05 15.43
N TRP A 125 -2.73 -10.75 14.63
CA TRP A 125 -1.75 -11.74 14.15
C TRP A 125 -0.35 -11.58 14.73
N GLY A 126 -0.12 -10.54 15.53
CA GLY A 126 1.13 -10.34 16.28
C GLY A 126 1.51 -11.53 17.18
N PRO A 127 0.57 -12.18 17.90
CA PRO A 127 0.89 -13.38 18.69
C PRO A 127 1.49 -14.56 17.88
N MET A 128 1.24 -14.59 16.56
CA MET A 128 1.85 -15.57 15.65
C MET A 128 3.15 -15.07 15.00
N GLY A 129 3.65 -13.89 15.40
CA GLY A 129 4.85 -13.28 14.86
C GLY A 129 4.65 -12.60 13.49
N ILE A 130 3.41 -12.39 13.05
CA ILE A 130 3.13 -11.69 11.80
C ILE A 130 3.03 -10.18 12.09
N ARG A 131 3.86 -9.38 11.41
CA ARG A 131 3.88 -7.92 11.51
C ARG A 131 3.07 -7.29 10.38
N SER A 132 2.36 -6.20 10.67
CA SER A 132 1.65 -5.40 9.66
C SER A 132 1.93 -3.93 9.89
N ASN A 133 2.41 -3.23 8.86
CA ASN A 133 2.72 -1.80 8.91
C ASN A 133 2.25 -1.10 7.64
N VAL A 134 2.20 0.21 7.72
CA VAL A 134 1.87 1.09 6.59
C VAL A 134 3.05 2.00 6.31
N VAL A 135 3.40 2.17 5.04
CA VAL A 135 4.26 3.26 4.59
C VAL A 135 3.37 4.34 4.00
N VAL A 136 3.57 5.58 4.42
CA VAL A 136 2.81 6.76 4.00
C VAL A 136 3.72 7.68 3.18
N PRO A 137 3.75 7.52 1.84
CA PRO A 137 4.56 8.39 1.00
C PRO A 137 3.96 9.80 0.94
N GLY A 138 4.84 10.79 0.86
CA GLY A 138 4.51 12.13 0.41
C GLY A 138 4.27 12.18 -1.09
N PHE A 139 4.23 13.39 -1.64
CA PHE A 139 4.07 13.57 -3.07
C PHE A 139 5.33 13.10 -3.82
N MET A 140 5.13 12.14 -4.72
CA MET A 140 6.17 11.59 -5.60
C MET A 140 5.89 11.99 -7.06
N ALA A 141 6.94 12.30 -7.82
CA ALA A 141 6.83 12.52 -9.26
C ALA A 141 6.71 11.15 -9.98
N THR A 142 5.48 10.73 -10.25
CA THR A 142 5.14 9.45 -10.89
C THR A 142 4.19 9.68 -12.08
N ALA A 143 3.89 8.63 -12.84
CA ALA A 143 2.90 8.68 -13.91
C ALA A 143 1.52 9.18 -13.41
N MET A 144 1.14 8.85 -12.17
CA MET A 144 -0.14 9.29 -11.56
C MET A 144 -0.19 10.82 -11.36
N SER A 145 0.95 11.49 -11.23
CA SER A 145 1.07 12.94 -11.05
C SER A 145 1.49 13.69 -12.32
N SER A 146 1.49 13.02 -13.48
CA SER A 146 1.99 13.58 -14.77
C SER A 146 1.16 14.76 -15.29
N THR A 147 -0.11 14.86 -14.88
CA THR A 147 -1.03 15.94 -15.30
C THR A 147 -0.81 17.27 -14.58
N LEU A 148 0.00 17.29 -13.50
CA LEU A 148 0.27 18.52 -12.75
C LEU A 148 1.29 19.38 -13.48
N THR A 149 1.02 20.69 -13.52
CA THR A 149 1.97 21.69 -14.03
C THR A 149 3.15 21.87 -13.07
N ASP A 150 4.26 22.44 -13.55
CA ASP A 150 5.43 22.70 -12.69
C ASP A 150 5.10 23.68 -11.56
N ASP A 151 4.24 24.68 -11.80
CA ASP A 151 3.76 25.59 -10.75
C ASP A 151 3.00 24.85 -9.65
N GLN A 152 2.14 23.90 -10.03
CA GLN A 152 1.41 23.08 -9.06
C GLN A 152 2.36 22.20 -8.24
N ARG A 153 3.34 21.57 -8.88
CA ARG A 153 4.38 20.77 -8.22
C ARG A 153 5.21 21.64 -7.26
N ASN A 154 5.66 22.80 -7.69
CA ASN A 154 6.44 23.74 -6.86
C ASN A 154 5.65 24.18 -5.63
N LYS A 155 4.35 24.44 -5.75
CA LYS A 155 3.48 24.75 -4.61
C LYS A 155 3.36 23.58 -3.63
N ILE A 156 3.37 22.32 -4.11
CA ILE A 156 3.38 21.13 -3.25
C ILE A 156 4.73 21.02 -2.55
N TYR A 157 5.85 21.14 -3.25
CA TYR A 157 7.19 21.07 -2.67
C TYR A 157 7.43 22.16 -1.62
N ALA A 158 6.93 23.39 -1.87
CA ALA A 158 7.05 24.48 -0.92
C ALA A 158 6.42 24.20 0.47
N ARG A 159 5.48 23.25 0.54
CA ARG A 159 4.84 22.85 1.80
C ARG A 159 5.63 21.80 2.57
N THR A 160 6.56 21.10 1.95
CA THR A 160 7.41 20.10 2.62
C THR A 160 8.58 20.77 3.31
N SER A 161 9.12 20.18 4.37
CA SER A 161 10.32 20.71 5.07
C SER A 161 11.55 20.68 4.16
N LEU A 162 11.73 19.61 3.36
CA LEU A 162 12.89 19.44 2.47
C LEU A 162 12.74 20.15 1.11
N LYS A 163 11.60 20.81 0.85
CA LYS A 163 11.32 21.56 -0.40
C LYS A 163 11.50 20.75 -1.69
N ALA A 164 11.19 19.48 -1.65
CA ALA A 164 11.41 18.54 -2.76
C ALA A 164 10.30 17.47 -2.84
N ALA A 165 10.24 16.80 -4.00
CA ALA A 165 9.45 15.58 -4.15
C ALA A 165 9.99 14.47 -3.24
N THR A 166 9.10 13.64 -2.70
CA THR A 166 9.51 12.43 -2.00
C THR A 166 10.19 11.47 -2.97
N SER A 167 11.36 10.98 -2.59
CA SER A 167 12.11 10.01 -3.39
C SER A 167 11.42 8.66 -3.42
N ILE A 168 11.15 8.14 -4.63
CA ILE A 168 10.64 6.77 -4.83
C ILE A 168 11.59 5.75 -4.19
N ARG A 169 12.90 5.97 -4.31
CA ARG A 169 13.92 5.12 -3.70
C ARG A 169 13.81 5.11 -2.17
N SER A 170 13.64 6.26 -1.53
CA SER A 170 13.48 6.33 -0.07
C SER A 170 12.26 5.56 0.41
N VAL A 171 11.15 5.60 -0.33
CA VAL A 171 9.97 4.79 -0.04
C VAL A 171 10.28 3.30 -0.18
N ALA A 172 10.93 2.89 -1.26
CA ALA A 172 11.30 1.49 -1.50
C ALA A 172 12.28 0.95 -0.45
N GLU A 173 13.30 1.73 -0.06
CA GLU A 173 14.25 1.36 1.00
C GLU A 173 13.56 1.24 2.38
N THR A 174 12.58 2.10 2.66
CA THR A 174 11.77 1.98 3.88
C THR A 174 10.94 0.70 3.88
N VAL A 175 10.34 0.35 2.76
CA VAL A 175 9.62 -0.94 2.61
C VAL A 175 10.58 -2.11 2.82
N ALA A 176 11.76 -2.09 2.19
CA ALA A 176 12.78 -3.14 2.34
C ALA A 176 13.26 -3.26 3.80
N PHE A 177 13.49 -2.14 4.48
CA PHE A 177 13.82 -2.13 5.92
C PHE A 177 12.72 -2.78 6.75
N LEU A 178 11.44 -2.39 6.54
CA LEU A 178 10.31 -2.94 7.30
C LEU A 178 10.08 -4.43 7.03
N LEU A 179 10.42 -4.94 5.85
CA LEU A 179 10.37 -6.36 5.51
C LEU A 179 11.49 -7.16 6.19
N SER A 180 12.59 -6.51 6.55
CA SER A 180 13.78 -7.17 7.15
C SER A 180 13.59 -7.47 8.64
N GLU A 181 14.48 -8.32 9.18
CA GLU A 181 14.58 -8.60 10.61
C GLU A 181 15.01 -7.39 11.45
N LYS A 182 15.64 -6.38 10.83
CA LYS A 182 16.03 -5.13 11.51
C LYS A 182 14.82 -4.35 12.05
N ALA A 183 13.63 -4.62 11.54
CA ALA A 183 12.36 -4.02 11.97
C ALA A 183 11.49 -4.98 12.82
N GLU A 184 12.09 -5.97 13.48
CA GLU A 184 11.35 -7.02 14.21
C GLU A 184 10.38 -6.49 15.29
N SER A 185 10.69 -5.35 15.88
CA SER A 185 9.87 -4.70 16.91
C SER A 185 8.92 -3.62 16.36
N ILE A 186 8.80 -3.48 15.01
CA ILE A 186 7.94 -2.49 14.37
C ILE A 186 6.70 -3.20 13.80
N THR A 187 5.54 -2.94 14.39
CA THR A 187 4.24 -3.43 13.91
C THR A 187 3.10 -2.48 14.30
N GLY A 188 2.05 -2.41 13.52
CA GLY A 188 0.90 -1.52 13.72
C GLY A 188 1.20 -0.04 13.51
N GLN A 189 2.28 0.30 12.80
CA GLN A 189 2.76 1.67 12.61
C GLN A 189 2.45 2.22 11.23
N ASN A 190 2.20 3.53 11.16
CA ASN A 190 2.20 4.32 9.94
C ASN A 190 3.54 5.06 9.86
N ILE A 191 4.39 4.67 8.90
CA ILE A 191 5.73 5.24 8.73
C ILE A 191 5.68 6.26 7.59
N HIS A 192 5.84 7.53 7.94
CA HIS A 192 5.82 8.63 6.99
C HIS A 192 7.17 8.76 6.26
N VAL A 193 7.11 8.83 4.94
CA VAL A 193 8.24 9.11 4.04
C VAL A 193 7.80 10.23 3.11
N ASP A 194 7.76 11.47 3.61
CA ASP A 194 6.98 12.57 3.04
C ASP A 194 7.72 13.91 2.98
N ASN A 195 9.02 13.90 3.23
CA ASN A 195 9.87 15.10 3.30
C ASN A 195 9.42 16.14 4.34
N GLY A 196 8.73 15.69 5.41
CA GLY A 196 8.20 16.58 6.42
C GLY A 196 7.02 17.41 5.90
N THR A 197 6.03 16.74 5.33
CA THR A 197 4.76 17.37 4.92
C THR A 197 3.83 17.57 6.13
N ILE A 198 3.90 16.69 7.11
CA ILE A 198 3.18 16.73 8.39
C ILE A 198 4.14 16.61 9.55
#